data_b594110bd5e2983bc4beed2e0bd60639
#
_entry.id   b594110bd5e2983bc4beed2e0bd60639
#
_cell.length_a   1.000
_cell.length_b   1.000
_cell.length_c   1.000
_cell.angle_alpha   90.00
_cell.angle_beta   90.00
_cell.angle_gamma   90.00
#
_symmetry.space_group_name_H-M   'P 1'
#
loop_
_entity.id
_entity.type
_entity.pdbx_description
1 polymer ?
#
loop_
_entity_poly.entity_id
_entity_poly.type
_entity_poly.pdbx_seq_one_letter_code
_entity_poly.pdbx_strand_id
1 'polypeptide(L)'
;MNKRTAKRSPARSTPKSAPWSKLSRSGSGLNIEDFLTFRLTRLSNALRTNMTKRYLEEFGLSLPEWRLLALVTRFSPLRFSELTSRSSMDKGQVSRTLRVMTKRGLTKMKALKRGTAYAEALAAPVIVSVTPKGKSLYKAVLPTAQRRQAEILMTLSDSERTGLYQTLDKLFATVGGVTGADDAE
;
A
#
# COMPACT_ATOMS: atom_id res chain seq x y z
N MET A 1 -44.33 14.35 -35.78
CA MET A 1 -43.55 13.15 -36.14
C MET A 1 -42.20 13.22 -35.43
N ASN A 2 -42.07 12.53 -34.34
CA ASN A 2 -40.91 12.63 -33.46
C ASN A 2 -40.07 11.31 -33.56
N LYS A 3 -38.95 11.37 -34.27
CA LYS A 3 -38.04 10.21 -34.43
C LYS A 3 -37.19 10.08 -33.17
N ARG A 4 -37.51 9.11 -32.32
CA ARG A 4 -36.67 8.63 -31.22
C ARG A 4 -35.44 7.93 -31.81
N THR A 5 -34.28 8.52 -31.70
CA THR A 5 -33.00 7.87 -31.96
C THR A 5 -32.68 6.89 -30.81
N ALA A 6 -32.76 5.60 -31.11
CA ALA A 6 -32.35 4.54 -30.19
C ALA A 6 -30.84 4.62 -29.92
N LYS A 7 -30.48 4.83 -28.67
CA LYS A 7 -29.10 4.78 -28.17
C LYS A 7 -28.61 3.35 -28.23
N ARG A 8 -27.71 3.04 -29.17
CA ARG A 8 -27.03 1.74 -29.27
C ARG A 8 -26.22 1.49 -27.98
N SER A 9 -26.55 0.43 -27.25
CA SER A 9 -25.74 -0.09 -26.17
C SER A 9 -24.36 -0.51 -26.70
N PRO A 10 -23.26 -0.24 -25.99
CA PRO A 10 -21.94 -0.70 -26.43
C PRO A 10 -21.91 -2.23 -26.41
N ALA A 11 -21.51 -2.81 -27.54
CA ALA A 11 -21.34 -4.26 -27.72
C ALA A 11 -20.42 -4.80 -26.61
N ARG A 12 -20.89 -5.81 -25.87
CA ARG A 12 -20.05 -6.63 -24.97
C ARG A 12 -18.97 -7.27 -25.84
N SER A 13 -17.76 -6.77 -25.76
CA SER A 13 -16.59 -7.44 -26.34
C SER A 13 -16.47 -8.82 -25.69
N THR A 14 -16.46 -9.86 -26.52
CA THR A 14 -16.08 -11.22 -26.12
C THR A 14 -14.78 -11.14 -25.33
N PRO A 15 -14.67 -11.81 -24.16
CA PRO A 15 -13.43 -11.78 -23.40
C PRO A 15 -12.34 -12.41 -24.26
N LYS A 16 -11.37 -11.61 -24.73
CA LYS A 16 -10.12 -12.13 -25.29
C LYS A 16 -9.55 -13.10 -24.25
N SER A 17 -9.20 -14.32 -24.66
CA SER A 17 -8.55 -15.28 -23.76
C SER A 17 -7.39 -14.56 -23.05
N ALA A 18 -7.36 -14.62 -21.71
CA ALA A 18 -6.33 -13.93 -20.96
C ALA A 18 -4.94 -14.42 -21.44
N PRO A 19 -4.00 -13.53 -21.79
CA PRO A 19 -2.68 -13.92 -22.34
C PRO A 19 -1.96 -14.93 -21.46
N TRP A 20 -2.26 -14.93 -20.15
CA TRP A 20 -1.63 -15.83 -19.18
C TRP A 20 -2.24 -17.23 -19.11
N SER A 21 -3.40 -17.48 -19.75
CA SER A 21 -4.07 -18.79 -19.70
C SER A 21 -3.32 -19.89 -20.48
N LYS A 22 -2.46 -19.51 -21.43
CA LYS A 22 -1.63 -20.41 -22.24
C LYS A 22 -0.18 -19.97 -22.25
N LEU A 23 0.36 -19.68 -21.05
CA LEU A 23 1.72 -19.17 -20.90
C LEU A 23 2.76 -20.26 -21.18
N SER A 24 3.66 -20.03 -22.13
CA SER A 24 4.83 -20.88 -22.35
C SER A 24 5.91 -20.60 -21.28
N ARG A 25 6.80 -21.56 -21.02
CA ARG A 25 7.92 -21.38 -20.09
C ARG A 25 8.89 -20.27 -20.54
N SER A 26 9.00 -20.02 -21.84
CA SER A 26 9.84 -18.94 -22.39
C SER A 26 9.18 -17.57 -22.27
N GLY A 27 7.87 -17.49 -21.95
CA GLY A 27 7.12 -16.24 -21.98
C GLY A 27 6.91 -15.68 -23.39
N SER A 28 7.24 -16.45 -24.45
CA SER A 28 7.05 -16.01 -25.83
C SER A 28 5.57 -15.68 -26.10
N GLY A 29 5.33 -14.58 -26.80
CA GLY A 29 3.99 -14.09 -27.12
C GLY A 29 3.38 -13.12 -26.09
N LEU A 30 4.07 -12.82 -24.99
CA LEU A 30 3.66 -11.73 -24.09
C LEU A 30 4.14 -10.38 -24.64
N ASN A 31 3.22 -9.44 -24.78
CA ASN A 31 3.55 -8.04 -25.00
C ASN A 31 3.88 -7.37 -23.66
N ILE A 32 4.57 -6.22 -23.68
CA ILE A 32 4.91 -5.47 -22.46
C ILE A 32 3.68 -5.16 -21.57
N GLU A 33 2.54 -4.93 -22.21
CA GLU A 33 1.26 -4.63 -21.54
C GLU A 33 0.70 -5.84 -20.77
N ASP A 34 1.14 -7.05 -21.12
CA ASP A 34 0.75 -8.30 -20.47
C ASP A 34 1.70 -8.68 -19.33
N PHE A 35 2.83 -8.00 -19.17
CA PHE A 35 3.76 -8.29 -18.08
C PHE A 35 3.10 -7.99 -16.73
N LEU A 36 3.25 -8.93 -15.80
CA LEU A 36 2.68 -8.81 -14.46
C LEU A 36 3.08 -7.48 -13.79
N THR A 37 4.36 -7.14 -13.84
CA THR A 37 4.90 -5.89 -13.27
C THR A 37 4.24 -4.65 -13.87
N PHE A 38 4.03 -4.63 -15.18
CA PHE A 38 3.38 -3.51 -15.87
C PHE A 38 1.91 -3.38 -15.45
N ARG A 39 1.16 -4.49 -15.41
CA ARG A 39 -0.25 -4.50 -15.01
C ARG A 39 -0.43 -4.07 -13.56
N LEU A 40 0.40 -4.60 -12.64
CA LEU A 40 0.37 -4.23 -11.22
C LEU A 40 0.73 -2.76 -11.02
N THR A 41 1.75 -2.25 -11.71
CA THR A 41 2.14 -0.84 -11.64
C THR A 41 1.02 0.08 -12.13
N ARG A 42 0.39 -0.24 -13.27
CA ARG A 42 -0.75 0.53 -13.78
C ARG A 42 -1.91 0.55 -12.79
N LEU A 43 -2.29 -0.61 -12.26
CA LEU A 43 -3.37 -0.71 -11.28
C LEU A 43 -3.03 0.08 -10.01
N SER A 44 -1.84 -0.11 -9.46
CA SER A 44 -1.37 0.61 -8.28
C SER A 44 -1.40 2.13 -8.47
N ASN A 45 -0.93 2.62 -9.61
CA ASN A 45 -0.97 4.04 -9.94
C ASN A 45 -2.41 4.57 -10.06
N ALA A 46 -3.30 3.83 -10.71
CA ALA A 46 -4.71 4.20 -10.84
C ALA A 46 -5.41 4.28 -9.47
N LEU A 47 -5.21 3.27 -8.61
CA LEU A 47 -5.73 3.24 -7.25
C LEU A 47 -5.19 4.41 -6.41
N ARG A 48 -3.90 4.70 -6.52
CA ARG A 48 -3.26 5.82 -5.83
C ARG A 48 -3.86 7.16 -6.26
N THR A 49 -3.95 7.40 -7.56
CA THR A 49 -4.36 8.71 -8.11
C THR A 49 -5.85 8.97 -7.95
N ASN A 50 -6.68 7.97 -8.32
CA ASN A 50 -8.12 8.17 -8.43
C ASN A 50 -8.86 7.93 -7.11
N MET A 51 -8.26 7.21 -6.18
CA MET A 51 -8.89 6.82 -4.94
C MET A 51 -8.17 7.39 -3.71
N THR A 52 -6.92 6.95 -3.50
CA THR A 52 -6.23 7.19 -2.24
C THR A 52 -5.88 8.67 -2.04
N LYS A 53 -5.34 9.33 -3.05
CA LYS A 53 -4.91 10.72 -2.97
C LYS A 53 -6.05 11.65 -2.55
N ARG A 54 -7.22 11.50 -3.15
CA ARG A 54 -8.37 12.39 -2.93
C ARG A 54 -8.80 12.44 -1.47
N TYR A 55 -9.05 11.29 -0.83
CA TYR A 55 -9.50 11.32 0.56
C TYR A 55 -8.38 11.68 1.55
N LEU A 56 -7.12 11.40 1.23
CA LEU A 56 -6.00 11.79 2.10
C LEU A 56 -5.78 13.30 2.13
N GLU A 57 -6.04 13.99 1.02
CA GLU A 57 -5.97 15.46 0.94
C GLU A 57 -6.95 16.13 1.91
N GLU A 58 -8.14 15.56 2.12
CA GLU A 58 -9.14 16.03 3.08
C GLU A 58 -8.62 16.01 4.53
N PHE A 59 -7.71 15.08 4.84
CA PHE A 59 -7.07 14.96 6.15
C PHE A 59 -5.66 15.61 6.21
N GLY A 60 -5.25 16.27 5.14
CA GLY A 60 -3.92 16.89 5.04
C GLY A 60 -2.78 15.88 5.12
N LEU A 61 -2.96 14.67 4.59
CA LEU A 61 -1.96 13.61 4.56
C LEU A 61 -1.52 13.28 3.14
N SER A 62 -0.23 13.07 2.98
CA SER A 62 0.31 12.38 1.81
C SER A 62 0.18 10.85 1.97
N LEU A 63 0.25 10.11 0.86
CA LEU A 63 0.23 8.64 0.91
C LEU A 63 1.39 8.05 1.73
N PRO A 64 2.65 8.54 1.63
CA PRO A 64 3.72 8.09 2.52
C PRO A 64 3.42 8.33 4.01
N GLU A 65 2.88 9.50 4.38
CA GLU A 65 2.50 9.80 5.76
C GLU A 65 1.40 8.85 6.26
N TRP A 66 0.37 8.60 5.45
CA TRP A 66 -0.70 7.66 5.80
C TRP A 66 -0.16 6.25 6.06
N ARG A 67 0.67 5.72 5.13
CA ARG A 67 1.29 4.39 5.29
C ARG A 67 2.10 4.29 6.58
N LEU A 68 2.97 5.25 6.85
CA LEU A 68 3.76 5.24 8.06
C LEU A 68 2.92 5.45 9.31
N LEU A 69 1.89 6.31 9.27
CA LEU A 69 0.98 6.52 10.39
C LEU A 69 0.23 5.23 10.74
N ALA A 70 -0.25 4.51 9.75
CA ALA A 70 -0.94 3.24 9.94
C ALA A 70 -0.01 2.18 10.57
N LEU A 71 1.20 2.01 10.02
CA LEU A 71 2.19 1.05 10.52
C LEU A 71 2.63 1.40 11.94
N VAL A 72 2.98 2.68 12.19
CA VAL A 72 3.40 3.12 13.52
C VAL A 72 2.24 3.01 14.51
N THR A 73 0.99 3.22 14.11
CA THR A 73 -0.15 3.05 15.03
C THR A 73 -0.37 1.59 15.40
N ARG A 74 -0.20 0.68 14.44
CA ARG A 74 -0.40 -0.76 14.65
C ARG A 74 0.71 -1.38 15.50
N PHE A 75 1.97 -1.04 15.22
CA PHE A 75 3.14 -1.74 15.77
C PHE A 75 3.94 -0.93 16.79
N SER A 76 3.46 0.24 17.22
CA SER A 76 4.16 1.12 18.17
C SER A 76 4.36 0.48 19.55
N PRO A 77 5.54 0.59 20.15
CA PRO A 77 6.77 1.19 19.60
C PRO A 77 7.53 0.21 18.70
N LEU A 78 8.12 0.68 17.58
CA LEU A 78 8.91 -0.16 16.69
C LEU A 78 10.24 0.51 16.29
N ARG A 79 11.21 -0.30 15.87
CA ARG A 79 12.50 0.18 15.38
C ARG A 79 12.33 0.83 14.00
N PHE A 80 13.15 1.86 13.74
CA PHE A 80 13.18 2.50 12.41
C PHE A 80 13.46 1.50 11.27
N SER A 81 14.35 0.52 11.51
CA SER A 81 14.65 -0.55 10.53
C SER A 81 13.42 -1.41 10.22
N GLU A 82 12.67 -1.80 11.25
CA GLU A 82 11.43 -2.58 11.10
C GLU A 82 10.37 -1.79 10.33
N LEU A 83 10.20 -0.51 10.67
CA LEU A 83 9.28 0.37 9.94
C LEU A 83 9.67 0.49 8.47
N THR A 84 10.97 0.61 8.16
CA THR A 84 11.47 0.66 6.79
C THR A 84 11.15 -0.63 6.04
N SER A 85 11.44 -1.79 6.64
CA SER A 85 11.13 -3.09 6.04
C SER A 85 9.64 -3.26 5.74
N ARG A 86 8.76 -2.96 6.73
CA ARG A 86 7.30 -3.11 6.60
C ARG A 86 6.66 -2.10 5.66
N SER A 87 7.28 -0.94 5.45
CA SER A 87 6.67 0.16 4.68
C SER A 87 6.68 -0.03 3.17
N SER A 88 7.52 -0.94 2.65
CA SER A 88 7.81 -1.07 1.21
C SER A 88 8.25 0.26 0.58
N MET A 89 8.98 1.08 1.36
CA MET A 89 9.51 2.38 0.96
C MET A 89 11.03 2.41 1.15
N ASP A 90 11.73 3.21 0.34
CA ASP A 90 13.16 3.38 0.55
C ASP A 90 13.47 4.12 1.88
N LYS A 91 14.63 3.81 2.46
CA LYS A 91 15.07 4.34 3.76
C LYS A 91 15.09 5.88 3.79
N GLY A 92 15.46 6.52 2.68
CA GLY A 92 15.48 7.97 2.56
C GLY A 92 14.08 8.56 2.61
N GLN A 93 13.12 7.95 1.92
CA GLN A 93 11.73 8.36 1.94
C GLN A 93 11.12 8.19 3.33
N VAL A 94 11.33 7.04 4.00
CA VAL A 94 10.87 6.82 5.38
C VAL A 94 11.43 7.88 6.31
N SER A 95 12.74 8.16 6.24
CA SER A 95 13.39 9.19 7.09
C SER A 95 12.81 10.58 6.86
N ARG A 96 12.67 11.02 5.61
CA ARG A 96 12.08 12.32 5.28
C ARG A 96 10.64 12.44 5.77
N THR A 97 9.83 11.42 5.52
CA THR A 97 8.41 11.39 5.93
C THR A 97 8.28 11.44 7.45
N LEU A 98 9.06 10.63 8.19
CA LEU A 98 9.03 10.66 9.65
C LEU A 98 9.43 12.00 10.24
N ARG A 99 10.42 12.70 9.67
CA ARG A 99 10.77 14.06 10.12
C ARG A 99 9.58 15.02 10.00
N VAL A 100 8.87 14.97 8.87
CA VAL A 100 7.65 15.78 8.67
C VAL A 100 6.59 15.40 9.69
N MET A 101 6.30 14.12 9.87
CA MET A 101 5.31 13.64 10.84
C MET A 101 5.68 14.01 12.29
N THR A 102 6.96 13.92 12.65
CA THR A 102 7.44 14.32 13.98
C THR A 102 7.30 15.83 14.20
N LYS A 103 7.64 16.65 13.19
CA LYS A 103 7.42 18.10 13.22
C LYS A 103 5.94 18.46 13.38
N ARG A 104 5.06 17.69 12.77
CA ARG A 104 3.58 17.81 12.89
C ARG A 104 3.04 17.27 14.21
N GLY A 105 3.87 16.64 15.03
CA GLY A 105 3.49 16.04 16.31
C GLY A 105 2.67 14.75 16.17
N LEU A 106 2.77 14.04 15.04
CA LEU A 106 2.04 12.78 14.80
C LEU A 106 2.81 11.56 15.30
N THR A 107 4.14 11.63 15.27
CA THR A 107 5.04 10.58 15.75
C THR A 107 6.10 11.16 16.67
N LYS A 108 6.76 10.30 17.44
CA LYS A 108 7.96 10.60 18.23
C LYS A 108 9.08 9.67 17.81
N MET A 109 10.30 10.18 17.78
CA MET A 109 11.50 9.41 17.51
C MET A 109 12.43 9.52 18.72
N LYS A 110 12.92 8.40 19.24
CA LYS A 110 13.86 8.35 20.37
C LYS A 110 15.03 7.45 20.01
N ALA A 111 16.23 8.00 20.03
CA ALA A 111 17.45 7.19 19.96
C ALA A 111 17.61 6.43 21.28
N LEU A 112 17.85 5.14 21.22
CA LEU A 112 18.23 4.35 22.39
C LEU A 112 19.72 4.57 22.59
N LYS A 113 20.11 5.26 23.66
CA LYS A 113 21.52 5.37 24.06
C LYS A 113 22.02 3.97 24.42
N ARG A 114 22.99 3.45 23.69
CA ARG A 114 23.78 2.28 24.06
C ARG A 114 25.15 2.78 24.46
N GLY A 115 25.54 2.60 25.73
CA GLY A 115 26.89 2.80 26.21
C GLY A 115 27.40 4.25 26.18
N THR A 116 28.60 4.42 26.68
CA THR A 116 29.35 5.71 26.76
C THR A 116 30.34 5.90 25.60
N ALA A 117 30.52 4.88 24.74
CA ALA A 117 31.45 4.94 23.61
C ALA A 117 30.84 5.70 22.42
N TYR A 118 31.59 6.64 21.86
CA TYR A 118 31.16 7.49 20.73
C TYR A 118 30.70 6.73 19.49
N ALA A 119 31.34 5.60 19.17
CA ALA A 119 30.96 4.72 18.06
C ALA A 119 29.62 4.03 18.28
N GLU A 120 29.24 3.69 19.51
CA GLU A 120 27.97 3.08 19.86
C GLU A 120 26.81 4.07 19.80
N ALA A 121 27.06 5.36 20.04
CA ALA A 121 26.06 6.42 19.93
C ALA A 121 25.64 6.69 18.48
N LEU A 122 26.55 6.52 17.51
CA LEU A 122 26.29 6.67 16.07
C LEU A 122 25.44 5.53 15.49
N ALA A 123 25.50 4.34 16.11
CA ALA A 123 24.75 3.14 15.68
C ALA A 123 23.51 2.88 16.54
N ALA A 124 23.13 3.81 17.44
CA ALA A 124 22.00 3.62 18.35
C ALA A 124 20.68 3.42 17.58
N PRO A 125 19.90 2.35 17.86
CA PRO A 125 18.65 2.13 17.19
C PRO A 125 17.65 3.24 17.52
N VAL A 126 16.97 3.73 16.50
CA VAL A 126 15.91 4.73 16.65
C VAL A 126 14.58 4.03 16.82
N ILE A 127 13.88 4.32 17.91
CA ILE A 127 12.52 3.86 18.16
C ILE A 127 11.54 4.93 17.70
N VAL A 128 10.54 4.50 16.95
CA VAL A 128 9.44 5.32 16.47
C VAL A 128 8.17 4.95 17.23
N SER A 129 7.46 5.97 17.70
CA SER A 129 6.19 5.79 18.40
C SER A 129 5.14 6.76 17.87
N VAL A 130 3.87 6.34 17.89
CA VAL A 130 2.74 7.21 17.56
C VAL A 130 2.40 8.08 18.79
N THR A 131 2.00 9.33 18.54
CA THR A 131 1.49 10.23 19.59
C THR A 131 -0.04 10.11 19.75
N PRO A 132 -0.63 10.66 20.84
CA PRO A 132 -2.09 10.78 20.93
C PRO A 132 -2.71 11.50 19.74
N LYS A 133 -2.10 12.58 19.26
CA LYS A 133 -2.51 13.33 18.05
C LYS A 133 -2.47 12.43 16.81
N GLY A 134 -1.40 11.65 16.64
CA GLY A 134 -1.27 10.70 15.53
C GLY A 134 -2.35 9.61 15.59
N LYS A 135 -2.61 9.04 16.78
CA LYS A 135 -3.69 8.06 16.97
C LYS A 135 -5.06 8.63 16.64
N SER A 136 -5.35 9.86 17.04
CA SER A 136 -6.63 10.53 16.74
C SER A 136 -6.78 10.74 15.23
N LEU A 137 -5.73 11.21 14.56
CA LEU A 137 -5.76 11.39 13.10
C LEU A 137 -5.94 10.04 12.37
N TYR A 138 -5.22 8.99 12.79
CA TYR A 138 -5.40 7.65 12.24
C TYR A 138 -6.85 7.16 12.36
N LYS A 139 -7.45 7.30 13.56
CA LYS A 139 -8.85 6.93 13.79
C LYS A 139 -9.84 7.70 12.92
N ALA A 140 -9.57 8.97 12.65
CA ALA A 140 -10.41 9.79 11.79
C ALA A 140 -10.33 9.36 10.31
N VAL A 141 -9.15 8.98 9.83
CA VAL A 141 -8.93 8.58 8.42
C VAL A 141 -9.42 7.14 8.15
N LEU A 142 -9.23 6.24 9.12
CA LEU A 142 -9.42 4.80 8.94
C LEU A 142 -10.78 4.40 8.34
N PRO A 143 -11.93 4.90 8.82
CA PRO A 143 -13.24 4.52 8.28
C PRO A 143 -13.39 4.88 6.79
N THR A 144 -12.88 6.04 6.39
CA THR A 144 -12.90 6.46 4.98
C THR A 144 -11.98 5.59 4.13
N ALA A 145 -10.77 5.28 4.63
CA ALA A 145 -9.86 4.40 3.95
C ALA A 145 -10.45 2.98 3.76
N GLN A 146 -11.03 2.40 4.81
CA GLN A 146 -11.70 1.09 4.76
C GLN A 146 -12.86 1.07 3.76
N ARG A 147 -13.75 2.07 3.82
CA ARG A 147 -14.86 2.17 2.89
C ARG A 147 -14.40 2.23 1.44
N ARG A 148 -13.38 3.06 1.14
CA ARG A 148 -12.83 3.18 -0.21
C ARG A 148 -12.19 1.88 -0.70
N GLN A 149 -11.53 1.11 0.16
CA GLN A 149 -11.01 -0.21 -0.19
C GLN A 149 -12.16 -1.20 -0.45
N ALA A 150 -13.19 -1.20 0.40
CA ALA A 150 -14.36 -2.05 0.24
C ALA A 150 -15.09 -1.75 -1.08
N GLU A 151 -15.31 -0.50 -1.45
CA GLU A 151 -15.95 -0.10 -2.71
C GLU A 151 -15.30 -0.75 -3.94
N ILE A 152 -13.98 -0.84 -3.98
CA ILE A 152 -13.25 -1.51 -5.07
C ILE A 152 -13.37 -3.03 -4.97
N LEU A 153 -13.14 -3.58 -3.78
CA LEU A 153 -13.18 -5.03 -3.59
C LEU A 153 -14.57 -5.61 -3.84
N MET A 154 -15.62 -4.85 -3.57
CA MET A 154 -17.01 -5.26 -3.83
C MET A 154 -17.37 -5.27 -5.33
N THR A 155 -16.53 -4.78 -6.22
CA THR A 155 -16.70 -5.00 -7.67
C THR A 155 -16.35 -6.43 -8.10
N LEU A 156 -15.71 -7.19 -7.21
CA LEU A 156 -15.34 -8.58 -7.38
C LEU A 156 -16.31 -9.49 -6.63
N SER A 157 -16.55 -10.68 -7.14
CA SER A 157 -17.23 -11.75 -6.40
C SER A 157 -16.37 -12.26 -5.23
N ASP A 158 -16.96 -12.99 -4.29
CA ASP A 158 -16.26 -13.54 -3.13
C ASP A 158 -15.12 -14.48 -3.55
N SER A 159 -15.33 -15.30 -4.59
CA SER A 159 -14.31 -16.19 -5.12
C SER A 159 -13.15 -15.43 -5.76
N GLU A 160 -13.44 -14.34 -6.50
CA GLU A 160 -12.40 -13.51 -7.11
C GLU A 160 -11.59 -12.77 -6.05
N ARG A 161 -12.22 -12.26 -4.97
CA ARG A 161 -11.52 -11.63 -3.85
C ARG A 161 -10.57 -12.61 -3.16
N THR A 162 -11.07 -13.80 -2.85
CA THR A 162 -10.27 -14.87 -2.22
C THR A 162 -9.12 -15.28 -3.12
N GLY A 163 -9.39 -15.54 -4.39
CA GLY A 163 -8.37 -15.93 -5.37
C GLY A 163 -7.31 -14.85 -5.59
N LEU A 164 -7.72 -13.57 -5.64
CA LEU A 164 -6.79 -12.45 -5.76
C LEU A 164 -5.87 -12.35 -4.55
N TYR A 165 -6.43 -12.45 -3.33
CA TYR A 165 -5.65 -12.40 -2.08
C TYR A 165 -4.59 -13.50 -2.05
N GLN A 166 -4.99 -14.75 -2.26
CA GLN A 166 -4.09 -15.91 -2.28
C GLN A 166 -3.04 -15.83 -3.39
N THR A 167 -3.43 -15.30 -4.56
CA THR A 167 -2.49 -15.14 -5.69
C THR A 167 -1.42 -14.10 -5.37
N LEU A 168 -1.79 -12.99 -4.75
CA LEU A 168 -0.84 -11.97 -4.32
C LEU A 168 0.15 -12.53 -3.28
N ASP A 169 -0.33 -13.26 -2.27
CA ASP A 169 0.53 -13.87 -1.25
C ASP A 169 1.52 -14.87 -1.87
N LYS A 170 1.05 -15.73 -2.78
CA LYS A 170 1.90 -16.66 -3.51
C LYS A 170 2.98 -15.95 -4.32
N LEU A 171 2.63 -14.86 -5.00
CA LEU A 171 3.58 -14.07 -5.78
C LEU A 171 4.61 -13.38 -4.87
N PHE A 172 4.19 -12.82 -3.73
CA PHE A 172 5.10 -12.24 -2.74
C PHE A 172 6.11 -13.27 -2.22
N ALA A 173 5.65 -14.45 -1.83
CA ALA A 173 6.53 -15.54 -1.41
C ALA A 173 7.52 -15.95 -2.51
N THR A 174 7.06 -16.01 -3.77
CA THR A 174 7.91 -16.40 -4.91
C THR A 174 9.03 -15.41 -5.18
N VAL A 175 8.79 -14.09 -5.00
CA VAL A 175 9.81 -13.06 -5.26
C VAL A 175 10.62 -12.66 -4.02
N GLY A 176 10.47 -13.40 -2.90
CA GLY A 176 11.19 -13.12 -1.65
C GLY A 176 10.61 -11.94 -0.85
N GLY A 177 9.35 -11.59 -1.07
CA GLY A 177 8.63 -10.61 -0.26
C GLY A 177 8.18 -11.18 1.09
N VAL A 178 8.06 -10.31 2.10
CA VAL A 178 7.44 -10.68 3.39
C VAL A 178 5.92 -10.65 3.20
N THR A 179 5.24 -11.78 3.45
CA THR A 179 3.78 -11.85 3.45
C THR A 179 3.23 -11.32 4.77
N GLY A 180 2.09 -10.63 4.75
CA GLY A 180 1.46 -10.10 5.96
C GLY A 180 0.89 -11.18 6.90
N ALA A 181 1.03 -12.45 6.57
CA ALA A 181 0.54 -13.58 7.37
C ALA A 181 1.44 -13.92 8.56
N ASP A 182 2.70 -13.48 8.56
CA ASP A 182 3.67 -13.79 9.63
C ASP A 182 3.49 -12.92 10.90
N ASP A 183 2.49 -12.05 10.93
CA ASP A 183 2.24 -11.11 12.04
C ASP A 183 1.08 -11.54 12.97
N ALA A 184 0.61 -12.78 12.90
CA ALA A 184 -0.58 -13.29 13.63
C ALA A 184 -0.24 -14.32 14.75
N GLU A 185 0.97 -14.21 15.37
CA GLU A 185 1.30 -14.90 16.63
C GLU A 185 1.55 -13.88 17.76
#